data_8e14236ec2111a46ae9da291751bfc94
#
_entry.id   8e14236ec2111a46ae9da291751bfc94
#
_cell.length_a   1.000
_cell.length_b   1.000
_cell.length_c   1.000
_cell.angle_alpha   90.00
_cell.angle_beta   90.00
_cell.angle_gamma   90.00
#
_symmetry.space_group_name_H-M   'P 1'
#
loop_
_entity.id
_entity.type
_entity.pdbx_description
1 polymer ?
#
loop_
_entity_poly.entity_id
_entity_poly.type
_entity_poly.pdbx_seq_one_letter_code
_entity_poly.pdbx_strand_id
1 'polypeptide(L)'
;MKIGFSLPQFHKQAFEVRQTAEYARKIEQAGGASLWVGDRNLAAVNPKIGYGGQGTTIPEQLNPAADPFALLAVAASATERVLLGTHVLIAPLYPPVQLARSLTTIDLISGGRLLPGFGVGWSQRSTRPPASNSARAVPG
;
A
#
# COMPACT_ATOMS: atom_id res chain seq x y z
N MET A 1 -8.33 -13.83 21.20
CA MET A 1 -7.35 -12.85 20.65
C MET A 1 -7.52 -12.82 19.13
N LYS A 2 -7.49 -11.63 18.51
CA LYS A 2 -7.55 -11.49 17.04
C LYS A 2 -6.14 -11.16 16.54
N ILE A 3 -5.64 -11.91 15.54
CA ILE A 3 -4.30 -11.73 14.99
C ILE A 3 -4.43 -11.32 13.53
N GLY A 4 -3.73 -10.25 13.15
CA GLY A 4 -3.59 -9.78 11.77
C GLY A 4 -2.21 -10.10 11.22
N PHE A 5 -2.12 -10.27 9.90
CA PHE A 5 -0.90 -10.62 9.19
C PHE A 5 -0.65 -9.63 8.05
N SER A 6 0.60 -9.27 7.81
CA SER A 6 0.98 -8.50 6.62
C SER A 6 1.00 -9.42 5.40
N LEU A 7 0.49 -8.91 4.27
CA LEU A 7 0.68 -9.56 2.98
C LEU A 7 2.15 -9.48 2.54
N PRO A 8 2.62 -10.44 1.72
CA PRO A 8 3.96 -10.39 1.15
C PRO A 8 4.07 -9.19 0.20
N GLN A 9 4.66 -8.09 0.67
CA GLN A 9 4.66 -6.82 -0.05
C GLN A 9 6.04 -6.20 -0.25
N PHE A 10 6.94 -6.36 0.72
CA PHE A 10 8.20 -5.63 0.78
C PHE A 10 9.41 -6.52 0.54
N HIS A 11 10.53 -5.93 0.09
CA HIS A 11 11.81 -6.59 -0.10
C HIS A 11 11.69 -7.81 -1.02
N LYS A 12 12.30 -8.93 -0.66
CA LYS A 12 12.25 -10.17 -1.44
C LYS A 12 10.82 -10.67 -1.68
N GLN A 13 9.94 -10.46 -0.71
CA GLN A 13 8.53 -10.84 -0.82
C GLN A 13 7.77 -10.08 -1.92
N ALA A 14 8.22 -8.88 -2.30
CA ALA A 14 7.63 -8.14 -3.40
C ALA A 14 7.75 -8.86 -4.75
N PHE A 15 8.68 -9.81 -4.89
CA PHE A 15 8.80 -10.65 -6.09
C PHE A 15 7.95 -11.93 -6.02
N GLU A 16 7.36 -12.22 -4.87
CA GLU A 16 6.55 -13.41 -4.61
C GLU A 16 5.04 -13.13 -4.64
N VAL A 17 4.65 -11.99 -5.19
CA VAL A 17 3.23 -11.52 -5.24
C VAL A 17 2.28 -12.51 -5.94
N ARG A 18 2.80 -13.42 -6.76
CA ARG A 18 2.01 -14.51 -7.35
C ARG A 18 1.37 -15.42 -6.30
N GLN A 19 1.98 -15.51 -5.12
CA GLN A 19 1.51 -16.35 -4.02
C GLN A 19 0.49 -15.65 -3.12
N THR A 20 0.17 -14.37 -3.37
CA THR A 20 -0.70 -13.56 -2.50
C THR A 20 -2.05 -14.22 -2.25
N ALA A 21 -2.69 -14.78 -3.27
CA ALA A 21 -3.98 -15.45 -3.14
C ALA A 21 -3.90 -16.71 -2.25
N GLU A 22 -2.87 -17.51 -2.45
CA GLU A 22 -2.64 -18.73 -1.65
C GLU A 22 -2.30 -18.39 -0.20
N TYR A 23 -1.42 -17.40 0.00
CA TYR A 23 -1.08 -16.89 1.32
C TYR A 23 -2.31 -16.39 2.07
N ALA A 24 -3.14 -15.58 1.43
CA ALA A 24 -4.37 -15.05 2.02
C ALA A 24 -5.33 -16.16 2.46
N ARG A 25 -5.55 -17.17 1.61
CA ARG A 25 -6.38 -18.34 1.96
C ARG A 25 -5.82 -19.13 3.14
N LYS A 26 -4.51 -19.38 3.16
CA LYS A 26 -3.86 -20.10 4.27
C LYS A 26 -4.02 -19.39 5.60
N ILE A 27 -3.85 -18.06 5.62
CA ILE A 27 -4.06 -17.25 6.83
C ILE A 27 -5.52 -17.32 7.28
N GLU A 28 -6.47 -17.21 6.35
CA GLU A 28 -7.88 -17.31 6.70
C GLU A 28 -8.26 -18.70 7.23
N GLN A 29 -7.74 -19.77 6.62
CA GLN A 29 -7.95 -21.14 7.08
C GLN A 29 -7.33 -21.41 8.46
N ALA A 30 -6.19 -20.77 8.74
CA ALA A 30 -5.53 -20.86 10.05
C ALA A 30 -6.20 -20.02 11.15
N GLY A 31 -7.29 -19.30 10.84
CA GLY A 31 -8.02 -18.48 11.81
C GLY A 31 -7.48 -17.06 11.97
N GLY A 32 -6.68 -16.59 11.02
CA GLY A 32 -6.28 -15.17 10.95
C GLY A 32 -7.49 -14.24 10.89
N ALA A 33 -7.40 -13.09 11.54
CA ALA A 33 -8.51 -12.15 11.64
C ALA A 33 -8.46 -11.07 10.53
N SER A 34 -7.27 -10.70 10.08
CA SER A 34 -7.08 -9.62 9.11
C SER A 34 -5.77 -9.73 8.34
N LEU A 35 -5.76 -9.17 7.14
CA LEU A 35 -4.61 -9.04 6.26
C LEU A 35 -4.31 -7.57 6.02
N TRP A 36 -3.04 -7.20 6.01
CA TRP A 36 -2.62 -5.80 5.99
C TRP A 36 -1.56 -5.53 4.93
N VAL A 37 -1.64 -4.34 4.34
CA VAL A 37 -0.62 -3.79 3.43
C VAL A 37 -0.16 -2.43 3.91
N GLY A 38 1.10 -2.09 3.64
CA GLY A 38 1.63 -0.75 3.78
C GLY A 38 1.57 0.01 2.45
N ASP A 39 2.00 1.26 2.48
CA ASP A 39 2.11 2.08 1.28
C ASP A 39 3.52 2.66 1.16
N ARG A 40 4.14 2.44 0.02
CA ARG A 40 5.42 3.00 -0.32
C ARG A 40 5.55 3.16 -1.82
N ASN A 41 5.26 4.37 -2.28
CA ASN A 41 5.25 4.66 -3.71
C ASN A 41 6.66 4.82 -4.30
N LEU A 42 7.58 5.45 -3.56
CA LEU A 42 8.95 5.71 -3.99
C LEU A 42 9.96 5.45 -2.89
N ALA A 43 11.07 4.82 -3.26
CA ALA A 43 12.26 4.72 -2.44
C ALA A 43 13.24 5.84 -2.81
N ALA A 44 13.63 6.65 -1.84
CA ALA A 44 14.67 7.64 -2.06
C ALA A 44 16.05 6.94 -2.13
N VAL A 45 16.78 7.16 -3.21
CA VAL A 45 18.14 6.60 -3.39
C VAL A 45 19.12 7.28 -2.42
N ASN A 46 19.00 8.60 -2.24
CA ASN A 46 19.79 9.39 -1.29
C ASN A 46 18.84 10.22 -0.43
N PRO A 47 18.26 9.63 0.63
CA PRO A 47 17.31 10.35 1.47
C PRO A 47 18.02 11.42 2.30
N LYS A 48 17.48 12.64 2.32
CA LYS A 48 17.92 13.70 3.24
C LYS A 48 17.42 13.46 4.66
N ILE A 49 16.31 12.76 4.78
CA ILE A 49 15.67 12.37 6.04
C ILE A 49 15.40 10.87 5.95
N GLY A 50 15.87 10.13 6.93
CA GLY A 50 15.73 8.68 7.01
C GLY A 50 14.35 8.21 7.45
N TYR A 51 14.22 6.92 7.65
CA TYR A 51 12.95 6.30 8.04
C TYR A 51 12.45 6.85 9.38
N GLY A 52 11.14 7.15 9.42
CA GLY A 52 10.53 7.72 10.62
C GLY A 52 10.97 9.15 10.95
N GLY A 53 11.60 9.86 10.00
CA GLY A 53 12.07 11.23 10.21
C GLY A 53 13.42 11.33 10.91
N GLN A 54 14.14 10.22 11.10
CA GLN A 54 15.43 10.20 11.80
C GLN A 54 16.57 9.73 10.90
N GLY A 55 17.75 10.33 11.08
CA GLY A 55 18.95 9.98 10.31
C GLY A 55 18.79 10.22 8.81
N THR A 56 19.58 9.50 8.01
CA THR A 56 19.62 9.60 6.54
C THR A 56 19.54 8.23 5.86
N THR A 57 19.05 7.21 6.56
CA THR A 57 18.95 5.85 6.02
C THR A 57 17.51 5.39 5.97
N ILE A 58 17.22 4.62 4.92
CA ILE A 58 15.95 3.90 4.79
C ILE A 58 16.28 2.41 4.85
N PRO A 59 15.63 1.62 5.73
CA PRO A 59 15.86 0.19 5.78
C PRO A 59 15.65 -0.47 4.42
N GLU A 60 16.60 -1.31 4.02
CA GLU A 60 16.53 -2.04 2.74
C GLU A 60 15.28 -2.89 2.64
N GLN A 61 14.79 -3.40 3.77
CA GLN A 61 13.56 -4.19 3.88
C GLN A 61 12.30 -3.49 3.36
N LEU A 62 12.35 -2.17 3.20
CA LEU A 62 11.25 -1.40 2.65
C LEU A 62 11.32 -1.21 1.12
N ASN A 63 12.29 -1.82 0.45
CA ASN A 63 12.50 -1.72 -1.00
C ASN A 63 12.84 -3.09 -1.61
N PRO A 64 12.26 -3.46 -2.76
CA PRO A 64 11.10 -2.82 -3.40
C PRO A 64 9.79 -3.03 -2.62
N ALA A 65 8.71 -2.38 -3.06
CA ALA A 65 7.37 -2.56 -2.53
C ALA A 65 6.37 -2.84 -3.68
N ALA A 66 5.51 -3.82 -3.49
CA ALA A 66 4.42 -4.09 -4.42
C ALA A 66 3.23 -3.14 -4.15
N ASP A 67 2.40 -2.91 -5.17
CA ASP A 67 1.25 -2.01 -5.08
C ASP A 67 0.20 -2.51 -4.08
N PRO A 68 -0.20 -1.68 -3.09
CA PRO A 68 -1.14 -2.09 -2.05
C PRO A 68 -2.53 -2.41 -2.57
N PHE A 69 -3.04 -1.69 -3.57
CA PHE A 69 -4.39 -1.91 -4.09
C PHE A 69 -4.48 -3.22 -4.86
N ALA A 70 -3.45 -3.55 -5.65
CA ALA A 70 -3.38 -4.81 -6.37
C ALA A 70 -3.35 -6.00 -5.41
N LEU A 71 -2.54 -5.94 -4.35
CA LEU A 71 -2.46 -7.00 -3.35
C LEU A 71 -3.78 -7.18 -2.58
N LEU A 72 -4.42 -6.07 -2.19
CA LEU A 72 -5.72 -6.11 -1.52
C LEU A 72 -6.82 -6.68 -2.41
N ALA A 73 -6.84 -6.33 -3.70
CA ALA A 73 -7.82 -6.87 -4.64
C ALA A 73 -7.67 -8.39 -4.82
N VAL A 74 -6.43 -8.88 -4.91
CA VAL A 74 -6.15 -10.32 -4.97
C VAL A 74 -6.57 -11.01 -3.67
N ALA A 75 -6.23 -10.46 -2.51
CA ALA A 75 -6.63 -11.02 -1.22
C ALA A 75 -8.15 -10.99 -1.03
N ALA A 76 -8.81 -9.90 -1.45
CA ALA A 76 -10.27 -9.74 -1.39
C ALA A 76 -11.00 -10.83 -2.17
N SER A 77 -10.54 -11.12 -3.39
CA SER A 77 -11.13 -12.15 -4.25
C SER A 77 -10.81 -13.58 -3.79
N ALA A 78 -9.75 -13.76 -3.00
CA ALA A 78 -9.27 -15.07 -2.56
C ALA A 78 -9.81 -15.49 -1.18
N THR A 79 -10.47 -14.60 -0.43
CA THR A 79 -10.91 -14.80 0.96
C THR A 79 -12.36 -14.37 1.15
N GLU A 80 -13.01 -14.86 2.21
CA GLU A 80 -14.43 -14.60 2.50
C GLU A 80 -14.67 -13.91 3.84
N ARG A 81 -13.77 -14.03 4.81
CA ARG A 81 -14.00 -13.62 6.20
C ARG A 81 -13.00 -12.63 6.77
N VAL A 82 -11.71 -12.78 6.42
CA VAL A 82 -10.67 -11.91 6.96
C VAL A 82 -10.88 -10.46 6.55
N LEU A 83 -10.65 -9.54 7.47
CA LEU A 83 -10.65 -8.12 7.19
C LEU A 83 -9.39 -7.74 6.39
N LEU A 84 -9.51 -6.74 5.55
CA LEU A 84 -8.44 -6.26 4.68
C LEU A 84 -8.10 -4.82 5.03
N GLY A 85 -6.89 -4.55 5.44
CA GLY A 85 -6.54 -3.23 5.95
C GLY A 85 -5.29 -2.62 5.33
N THR A 86 -5.17 -1.32 5.52
CA THR A 86 -3.96 -0.57 5.18
C THR A 86 -3.34 0.05 6.42
N HIS A 87 -2.01 -0.04 6.55
CA HIS A 87 -1.28 0.50 7.71
C HIS A 87 -0.01 1.26 7.26
N VAL A 88 -0.12 2.39 6.65
CA VAL A 88 -1.29 3.15 6.21
C VAL A 88 -1.11 3.58 4.75
N LEU A 89 -2.17 3.96 4.05
CA LEU A 89 -2.04 4.64 2.76
C LEU A 89 -1.56 6.08 2.98
N ILE A 90 -0.61 6.53 2.17
CA ILE A 90 -0.15 7.93 2.18
C ILE A 90 -1.10 8.76 1.33
N ALA A 91 -2.23 9.18 1.92
CA ALA A 91 -3.34 9.81 1.21
C ALA A 91 -2.92 10.96 0.26
N PRO A 92 -1.98 11.86 0.64
CA PRO A 92 -1.56 12.95 -0.25
C PRO A 92 -0.88 12.52 -1.55
N LEU A 93 -0.51 11.26 -1.71
CA LEU A 93 0.10 10.76 -2.95
C LEU A 93 -0.91 10.43 -4.04
N TYR A 94 -2.17 10.35 -3.72
CA TYR A 94 -3.23 9.89 -4.60
C TYR A 94 -4.21 11.01 -4.95
N PRO A 95 -4.60 11.16 -6.23
CA PRO A 95 -5.75 11.98 -6.56
C PRO A 95 -7.01 11.46 -5.84
N PRO A 96 -7.77 12.30 -5.13
CA PRO A 96 -8.85 11.85 -4.23
C PRO A 96 -9.91 10.97 -4.92
N VAL A 97 -10.28 11.31 -6.15
CA VAL A 97 -11.27 10.53 -6.91
C VAL A 97 -10.75 9.15 -7.28
N GLN A 98 -9.47 9.04 -7.64
CA GLN A 98 -8.85 7.74 -7.96
C GLN A 98 -8.72 6.88 -6.70
N LEU A 99 -8.30 7.47 -5.59
CA LEU A 99 -8.21 6.79 -4.31
C LEU A 99 -9.57 6.24 -3.88
N ALA A 100 -10.61 7.08 -3.90
CA ALA A 100 -11.97 6.68 -3.55
C ALA A 100 -12.47 5.54 -4.44
N ARG A 101 -12.25 5.62 -5.76
CA ARG A 101 -12.65 4.57 -6.70
C ARG A 101 -11.95 3.25 -6.43
N SER A 102 -10.64 3.26 -6.19
CA SER A 102 -9.88 2.05 -5.90
C SER A 102 -10.35 1.38 -4.60
N LEU A 103 -10.53 2.16 -3.54
CA LEU A 103 -10.99 1.65 -2.24
C LEU A 103 -12.41 1.10 -2.34
N THR A 104 -13.33 1.83 -2.98
CA THR A 104 -14.72 1.37 -3.19
C THR A 104 -14.73 0.05 -3.99
N THR A 105 -13.90 -0.06 -5.01
CA THR A 105 -13.83 -1.30 -5.80
C THR A 105 -13.37 -2.48 -4.96
N ILE A 106 -12.32 -2.31 -4.16
CA ILE A 106 -11.81 -3.37 -3.27
C ILE A 106 -12.84 -3.72 -2.20
N ASP A 107 -13.54 -2.73 -1.66
CA ASP A 107 -14.59 -2.95 -0.67
C ASP A 107 -15.74 -3.77 -1.26
N LEU A 108 -16.19 -3.45 -2.46
CA LEU A 108 -17.19 -4.24 -3.18
C LEU A 108 -16.73 -5.67 -3.46
N ILE A 109 -15.49 -5.87 -3.96
CA ILE A 109 -14.93 -7.21 -4.19
C ILE A 109 -14.88 -8.02 -2.89
N SER A 110 -14.55 -7.37 -1.80
CA SER A 110 -14.42 -8.02 -0.48
C SER A 110 -15.77 -8.24 0.23
N GLY A 111 -16.86 -7.66 -0.26
CA GLY A 111 -18.16 -7.70 0.44
C GLY A 111 -18.19 -6.87 1.72
N GLY A 112 -17.54 -5.70 1.73
CA GLY A 112 -17.56 -4.75 2.85
C GLY A 112 -16.53 -5.07 3.95
N ARG A 113 -15.43 -5.75 3.62
CA ARG A 113 -14.39 -6.14 4.60
C ARG A 113 -13.18 -5.21 4.63
N LEU A 114 -13.20 -4.11 3.87
CA LEU A 114 -12.08 -3.19 3.79
C LEU A 114 -12.01 -2.26 5.01
N LEU A 115 -10.83 -2.12 5.58
CA LEU A 115 -10.48 -1.19 6.67
C LEU A 115 -9.37 -0.23 6.21
N PRO A 116 -9.70 0.87 5.52
CA PRO A 116 -8.69 1.78 5.02
C PRO A 116 -8.13 2.66 6.14
N GLY A 117 -6.84 2.50 6.44
CA GLY A 117 -6.08 3.40 7.31
C GLY A 117 -5.30 4.41 6.48
N PHE A 118 -5.34 5.68 6.87
CA PHE A 118 -4.69 6.78 6.16
C PHE A 118 -3.62 7.46 7.00
N GLY A 119 -2.57 7.94 6.32
CA GLY A 119 -1.53 8.75 6.88
C GLY A 119 -1.12 9.87 5.93
N VAL A 120 -0.36 10.82 6.47
CA VAL A 120 0.15 11.96 5.67
C VAL A 120 1.52 11.68 5.04
N GLY A 121 2.15 10.58 5.42
CA GLY A 121 3.53 10.28 5.06
C GLY A 121 4.54 11.08 5.92
N TRP A 122 5.79 10.66 5.85
CA TRP A 122 6.89 11.31 6.58
C TRP A 122 8.04 11.75 5.68
N SER A 123 8.12 11.19 4.47
CA SER A 123 9.18 11.50 3.50
C SER A 123 8.80 12.69 2.64
N GLN A 124 9.64 13.72 2.62
CA GLN A 124 9.43 14.93 1.80
C GLN A 124 9.27 14.62 0.29
N ARG A 125 9.91 13.55 -0.21
CA ARG A 125 9.78 13.14 -1.62
C ARG A 125 8.51 12.34 -1.90
N SER A 126 8.03 11.60 -0.93
CA SER A 126 6.78 10.84 -1.07
C SER A 126 5.53 11.71 -0.91
N THR A 127 5.65 12.87 -0.30
CA THR A 127 4.51 13.76 -0.03
C THR A 127 4.43 14.97 -0.95
N ARG A 128 5.46 15.21 -1.78
CA ARG A 128 5.43 16.32 -2.74
C ARG A 128 4.72 15.88 -4.01
N PRO A 129 3.61 16.52 -4.40
CA PRO A 129 2.98 16.24 -5.69
C PRO A 129 4.01 16.48 -6.81
N PRO A 130 3.92 15.75 -7.94
CA PRO A 130 4.74 16.05 -9.10
C PRO A 130 4.56 17.54 -9.43
N ALA A 131 5.69 18.23 -9.70
CA ALA A 131 5.66 19.61 -10.12
C ALA A 131 4.69 19.69 -11.31
N SER A 132 3.63 20.51 -11.19
CA SER A 132 2.77 20.80 -12.32
C SER A 132 3.68 21.34 -13.42
N ASN A 133 3.82 20.62 -14.52
CA ASN A 133 4.34 21.19 -15.73
C ASN A 133 3.35 22.30 -16.09
N SER A 134 3.67 23.54 -15.65
CA SER A 134 3.09 24.72 -16.24
C SER A 134 3.37 24.60 -17.72
N ALA A 135 2.32 24.40 -18.50
CA ALA A 135 2.39 24.32 -19.93
C ALA A 135 3.28 25.46 -20.44
N ARG A 136 4.42 25.14 -21.05
CA ARG A 136 5.10 26.08 -21.91
C ARG A 136 4.07 26.44 -22.97
N ALA A 137 3.56 27.67 -22.89
CA ALA A 137 2.84 28.26 -23.99
C ALA A 137 3.76 28.20 -25.19
N VAL A 138 3.35 27.48 -26.22
CA VAL A 138 4.01 27.50 -27.53
C VAL A 138 3.69 28.89 -28.10
N PRO A 139 4.69 29.74 -28.41
CA PRO A 139 4.41 30.95 -29.12
C PRO A 139 3.93 30.60 -30.54
N GLY A 140 2.75 31.10 -30.91
CA GLY A 140 2.24 31.00 -32.26
C GLY A 140 2.99 31.93 -33.21
#